data_f80312389634f34d4c09b302829990a7
#
_entry.id   f80312389634f34d4c09b302829990a7
#
_cell.length_a   1.000
_cell.length_b   1.000
_cell.length_c   1.000
_cell.angle_alpha   90.00
_cell.angle_beta   90.00
_cell.angle_gamma   90.00
#
_symmetry.space_group_name_H-M   'P 1'
#
loop_
_entity.id
_entity.type
_entity.pdbx_description
1 polymer ?
#
loop_
_entity_poly.entity_id
_entity_poly.type
_entity_poly.pdbx_seq_one_letter_code
_entity_poly.pdbx_strand_id
1 'polypeptide(L)'
;MRAQEKKIKEFIGGLDKVFIIPPFQRHYVWDEKNCLELWDDLINSMNTSVAHYLGNIIYYPSKESGAAYTELILVDGQQRLTTILLILAAIRDTTTDENLKNDINNKYLKNDVRNEKYRIRLKAGLEDNESFENIIDGNLDSLNDSNLFTNYNLFLAKLTTSNINHQKLFDAIANCDIVDINLQPDDNLLLVQTVFEKINSTGKELTAGDLIRNLLLTSNSVEIQNIFYSEYWVKIEDNIGVDKIPEFIYDYLLIKLSPHRFKKTDVYDRFKECLKNKDLSKKEVLAELLMYSKHYKYLVEKEICPNEKIAKNIREIIMLKATDLNALLLLLFNEMYQRQETELEKIVSLLADFILRYRFVKDYSGGDALQSVVGQIINKLIKEEITYNYNDILFELSNS
;
A
#
# COMPACT_ATOMS: atom_id res chain seq x y z
N MET A 1 -19.16 -7.65 -16.19
CA MET A 1 -18.31 -8.60 -15.45
C MET A 1 -18.54 -10.01 -15.99
N ARG A 2 -17.49 -10.73 -16.32
CA ARG A 2 -17.53 -12.15 -16.71
C ARG A 2 -16.61 -12.93 -15.78
N ALA A 3 -17.10 -14.04 -15.23
CA ALA A 3 -16.33 -14.96 -14.42
C ALA A 3 -16.34 -16.34 -15.04
N GLN A 4 -15.19 -17.00 -15.12
CA GLN A 4 -15.07 -18.34 -15.69
C GLN A 4 -13.92 -19.08 -14.99
N GLU A 5 -14.08 -20.39 -14.86
CA GLU A 5 -13.00 -21.26 -14.41
C GLU A 5 -12.00 -21.49 -15.55
N LYS A 6 -10.72 -21.41 -15.24
CA LYS A 6 -9.62 -21.64 -16.19
C LYS A 6 -8.43 -22.29 -15.52
N LYS A 7 -7.61 -22.96 -16.31
CA LYS A 7 -6.26 -23.35 -15.88
C LYS A 7 -5.30 -22.15 -15.97
N ILE A 8 -4.33 -22.10 -15.04
CA ILE A 8 -3.35 -21.00 -15.03
C ILE A 8 -2.57 -20.91 -16.34
N LYS A 9 -2.28 -22.06 -16.98
CA LYS A 9 -1.63 -22.11 -18.30
C LYS A 9 -2.42 -21.42 -19.41
N GLU A 10 -3.75 -21.46 -19.34
CA GLU A 10 -4.63 -20.80 -20.32
C GLU A 10 -4.75 -19.30 -20.03
N PHE A 11 -4.62 -18.94 -18.76
CA PHE A 11 -4.68 -17.56 -18.32
C PHE A 11 -3.40 -16.80 -18.65
N ILE A 12 -2.22 -17.32 -18.22
CA ILE A 12 -0.92 -16.70 -18.50
C ILE A 12 -0.47 -16.96 -19.92
N GLY A 13 -0.64 -18.22 -20.40
CA GLY A 13 -0.28 -18.63 -21.75
C GLY A 13 -1.14 -17.92 -22.80
N GLY A 14 -0.51 -17.49 -23.89
CA GLY A 14 -1.16 -16.73 -24.96
C GLY A 14 -0.27 -15.57 -25.35
N LEU A 15 -0.11 -15.35 -26.66
CA LEU A 15 0.97 -14.47 -27.16
C LEU A 15 0.69 -12.97 -26.96
N ASP A 16 -0.52 -12.57 -26.57
CA ASP A 16 -0.96 -11.18 -26.75
C ASP A 16 -1.36 -10.48 -25.45
N LYS A 17 -0.79 -10.91 -24.30
CA LYS A 17 -1.18 -10.36 -22.99
C LYS A 17 0.01 -9.84 -22.21
N VAL A 18 -0.17 -8.69 -21.59
CA VAL A 18 0.72 -8.15 -20.55
C VAL A 18 -0.10 -7.82 -19.31
N PHE A 19 0.25 -8.42 -18.20
CA PHE A 19 -0.38 -8.13 -16.92
C PHE A 19 0.31 -6.91 -16.28
N ILE A 20 -0.47 -5.97 -15.79
CA ILE A 20 0.03 -4.75 -15.17
C ILE A 20 -0.47 -4.69 -13.74
N ILE A 21 0.46 -4.60 -12.79
CA ILE A 21 0.15 -4.25 -11.40
C ILE A 21 0.18 -2.72 -11.33
N PRO A 22 -0.99 -2.08 -11.17
CA PRO A 22 -1.04 -0.62 -11.17
C PRO A 22 -0.47 -0.03 -9.87
N PRO A 23 -0.02 1.24 -9.87
CA PRO A 23 0.62 1.89 -8.72
C PRO A 23 -0.28 2.06 -7.50
N PHE A 24 -1.60 1.93 -7.65
CA PHE A 24 -2.53 1.94 -6.52
C PHE A 24 -2.58 0.59 -5.77
N GLN A 25 -2.00 -0.46 -6.33
CA GLN A 25 -1.81 -1.73 -5.63
C GLN A 25 -0.55 -1.66 -4.75
N ARG A 26 -0.57 -2.42 -3.65
CA ARG A 26 0.62 -2.55 -2.81
C ARG A 26 1.73 -3.29 -3.56
N HIS A 27 2.98 -2.95 -3.25
CA HIS A 27 4.14 -3.70 -3.72
C HIS A 27 4.08 -5.17 -3.27
N TYR A 28 5.02 -5.99 -3.72
CA TYR A 28 5.07 -7.39 -3.35
C TYR A 28 5.45 -7.55 -1.86
N VAL A 29 4.50 -8.06 -1.06
CA VAL A 29 4.60 -8.15 0.41
C VAL A 29 4.54 -9.57 0.96
N TRP A 30 4.45 -10.59 0.10
CA TRP A 30 4.51 -11.96 0.55
C TRP A 30 5.89 -12.25 1.14
N ASP A 31 5.87 -12.80 2.35
CA ASP A 31 7.04 -13.28 3.06
C ASP A 31 7.27 -14.78 2.81
N GLU A 32 8.32 -15.32 3.41
CA GLU A 32 8.69 -16.73 3.30
C GLU A 32 7.52 -17.65 3.68
N LYS A 33 6.76 -17.31 4.71
CA LYS A 33 5.62 -18.13 5.17
C LYS A 33 4.55 -18.26 4.09
N ASN A 34 4.13 -17.16 3.49
CA ASN A 34 3.14 -17.17 2.42
C ASN A 34 3.63 -17.97 1.21
N CYS A 35 4.91 -17.83 0.87
CA CYS A 35 5.52 -18.54 -0.23
C CYS A 35 5.62 -20.06 0.03
N LEU A 36 5.94 -20.47 1.26
CA LEU A 36 5.98 -21.86 1.66
C LEU A 36 4.60 -22.51 1.67
N GLU A 37 3.58 -21.82 2.13
CA GLU A 37 2.19 -22.31 2.06
C GLU A 37 1.79 -22.64 0.61
N LEU A 38 2.01 -21.70 -0.33
CA LEU A 38 1.75 -21.96 -1.75
C LEU A 38 2.62 -23.09 -2.32
N TRP A 39 3.91 -23.11 -1.96
CA TRP A 39 4.83 -24.16 -2.39
C TRP A 39 4.35 -25.55 -1.97
N ASP A 40 3.97 -25.72 -0.72
CA ASP A 40 3.51 -27.00 -0.16
C ASP A 40 2.21 -27.46 -0.84
N ASP A 41 1.30 -26.54 -1.14
CA ASP A 41 0.09 -26.82 -1.92
C ASP A 41 0.40 -27.31 -3.33
N LEU A 42 1.38 -26.69 -4.01
CA LEU A 42 1.81 -27.12 -5.35
C LEU A 42 2.51 -28.50 -5.31
N ILE A 43 3.33 -28.76 -4.30
CA ILE A 43 3.95 -30.08 -4.11
C ILE A 43 2.87 -31.15 -3.84
N ASN A 44 1.87 -30.84 -3.01
CA ASN A 44 0.74 -31.74 -2.76
C ASN A 44 -0.04 -32.02 -4.07
N SER A 45 -0.32 -30.98 -4.85
CA SER A 45 -0.97 -31.11 -6.17
C SER A 45 -0.14 -32.00 -7.11
N MET A 46 1.17 -31.80 -7.16
CA MET A 46 2.09 -32.62 -7.97
C MET A 46 2.03 -34.11 -7.57
N ASN A 47 1.98 -34.40 -6.28
CA ASN A 47 2.01 -35.76 -5.74
C ASN A 47 0.66 -36.48 -5.85
N THR A 48 -0.45 -35.75 -5.73
CA THR A 48 -1.81 -36.34 -5.74
C THR A 48 -2.48 -36.28 -7.10
N SER A 49 -1.94 -35.50 -8.05
CA SER A 49 -2.55 -35.17 -9.34
C SER A 49 -3.93 -34.48 -9.22
N VAL A 50 -4.23 -33.94 -8.05
CA VAL A 50 -5.43 -33.10 -7.82
C VAL A 50 -5.03 -31.66 -8.05
N ALA A 51 -5.74 -30.96 -8.94
CA ALA A 51 -5.44 -29.57 -9.24
C ALA A 51 -5.64 -28.68 -8.03
N HIS A 52 -4.64 -27.83 -7.72
CA HIS A 52 -4.74 -26.83 -6.67
C HIS A 52 -5.54 -25.62 -7.18
N TYR A 53 -6.41 -25.09 -6.32
CA TYR A 53 -7.16 -23.86 -6.60
C TYR A 53 -6.39 -22.65 -6.10
N LEU A 54 -5.86 -21.85 -7.03
CA LEU A 54 -5.08 -20.64 -6.73
C LEU A 54 -5.94 -19.43 -6.31
N GLY A 55 -7.26 -19.53 -6.41
CA GLY A 55 -8.18 -18.45 -6.09
C GLY A 55 -8.55 -17.57 -7.29
N ASN A 56 -9.14 -16.41 -6.99
CA ASN A 56 -9.59 -15.48 -8.02
C ASN A 56 -8.42 -14.67 -8.59
N ILE A 57 -8.45 -14.37 -9.89
CA ILE A 57 -7.64 -13.33 -10.52
C ILE A 57 -8.59 -12.36 -11.19
N ILE A 58 -8.57 -11.13 -10.74
CA ILE A 58 -9.50 -10.07 -11.15
C ILE A 58 -8.74 -9.01 -11.89
N TYR A 59 -9.21 -8.64 -13.06
CA TYR A 59 -8.57 -7.66 -13.93
C TYR A 59 -9.57 -6.97 -14.86
N TYR A 60 -9.09 -5.92 -15.52
CA TYR A 60 -9.79 -5.29 -16.64
C TYR A 60 -8.80 -4.92 -17.76
N PRO A 61 -9.25 -4.91 -19.03
CA PRO A 61 -8.40 -4.48 -20.13
C PRO A 61 -8.16 -2.96 -20.06
N SER A 62 -6.92 -2.54 -20.29
CA SER A 62 -6.57 -1.13 -20.43
C SER A 62 -7.15 -0.55 -21.73
N LYS A 63 -7.58 0.71 -21.71
CA LYS A 63 -7.97 1.45 -22.91
C LYS A 63 -6.77 1.80 -23.81
N GLU A 64 -5.56 1.77 -23.26
CA GLU A 64 -4.31 2.05 -23.94
C GLU A 64 -3.71 0.82 -24.64
N SER A 65 -4.44 -0.32 -24.62
CA SER A 65 -4.03 -1.55 -25.30
C SER A 65 -3.75 -1.29 -26.78
N GLY A 66 -2.55 -1.65 -27.22
CA GLY A 66 -2.16 -1.53 -28.63
C GLY A 66 -2.76 -2.63 -29.52
N ALA A 67 -2.65 -2.49 -30.82
CA ALA A 67 -3.18 -3.49 -31.78
C ALA A 67 -2.52 -4.88 -31.64
N ALA A 68 -1.31 -4.96 -31.07
CA ALA A 68 -0.51 -6.19 -30.94
C ALA A 68 -0.61 -6.85 -29.56
N TYR A 69 -0.97 -6.10 -28.49
CA TYR A 69 -1.00 -6.60 -27.12
C TYR A 69 -2.14 -5.99 -26.32
N THR A 70 -2.78 -6.85 -25.51
CA THR A 70 -3.79 -6.42 -24.54
C THR A 70 -3.14 -6.23 -23.18
N GLU A 71 -3.15 -5.01 -22.68
CA GLU A 71 -2.77 -4.72 -21.29
C GLU A 71 -3.92 -5.07 -20.35
N LEU A 72 -3.66 -5.96 -19.40
CA LEU A 72 -4.60 -6.41 -18.39
C LEU A 72 -4.21 -5.84 -17.03
N ILE A 73 -4.99 -4.88 -16.54
CA ILE A 73 -4.75 -4.21 -15.26
C ILE A 73 -5.27 -5.11 -14.14
N LEU A 74 -4.40 -5.60 -13.28
CA LEU A 74 -4.74 -6.47 -12.16
C LEU A 74 -5.43 -5.69 -11.04
N VAL A 75 -6.53 -6.24 -10.53
CA VAL A 75 -7.30 -5.71 -9.39
C VAL A 75 -7.11 -6.59 -8.17
N ASP A 76 -7.03 -7.91 -8.35
CA ASP A 76 -6.74 -8.89 -7.29
C ASP A 76 -5.99 -10.09 -7.87
N GLY A 77 -5.29 -10.83 -6.98
CA GLY A 77 -4.49 -12.01 -7.33
C GLY A 77 -3.03 -11.70 -7.70
N GLN A 78 -2.60 -10.44 -7.61
CA GLN A 78 -1.25 -10.00 -7.99
C GLN A 78 -0.13 -10.72 -7.23
N GLN A 79 -0.25 -10.89 -5.90
CA GLN A 79 0.78 -11.55 -5.08
C GLN A 79 0.96 -13.01 -5.52
N ARG A 80 -0.15 -13.73 -5.71
CA ARG A 80 -0.16 -15.13 -6.17
C ARG A 80 0.42 -15.27 -7.57
N LEU A 81 0.00 -14.40 -8.49
CA LEU A 81 0.50 -14.43 -9.88
C LEU A 81 2.01 -14.14 -9.92
N THR A 82 2.47 -13.13 -9.19
CA THR A 82 3.91 -12.81 -9.09
C THR A 82 4.68 -13.99 -8.53
N THR A 83 4.20 -14.62 -7.44
CA THR A 83 4.89 -15.77 -6.83
C THR A 83 4.93 -16.98 -7.77
N ILE A 84 3.86 -17.27 -8.50
CA ILE A 84 3.86 -18.32 -9.54
C ILE A 84 4.93 -18.04 -10.61
N LEU A 85 5.07 -16.78 -11.05
CA LEU A 85 6.09 -16.43 -12.04
C LEU A 85 7.51 -16.53 -11.47
N LEU A 86 7.72 -16.22 -10.19
CA LEU A 86 9.01 -16.46 -9.52
C LEU A 86 9.35 -17.95 -9.43
N ILE A 87 8.38 -18.83 -9.11
CA ILE A 87 8.59 -20.28 -9.09
C ILE A 87 8.92 -20.77 -10.50
N LEU A 88 8.21 -20.31 -11.51
CA LEU A 88 8.49 -20.68 -12.92
C LEU A 88 9.88 -20.19 -13.34
N ALA A 89 10.31 -18.99 -12.95
CA ALA A 89 11.67 -18.52 -13.20
C ALA A 89 12.72 -19.43 -12.50
N ALA A 90 12.49 -19.82 -11.24
CA ALA A 90 13.37 -20.72 -10.52
C ALA A 90 13.44 -22.11 -11.17
N ILE A 91 12.33 -22.67 -11.66
CA ILE A 91 12.32 -23.94 -12.43
C ILE A 91 13.13 -23.78 -13.72
N ARG A 92 12.93 -22.69 -14.48
CA ARG A 92 13.71 -22.38 -15.69
C ARG A 92 15.22 -22.38 -15.41
N ASP A 93 15.62 -21.77 -14.30
CA ASP A 93 17.05 -21.55 -14.00
C ASP A 93 17.74 -22.77 -13.37
N THR A 94 16.94 -23.73 -12.86
CA THR A 94 17.48 -24.97 -12.25
C THR A 94 17.32 -26.21 -13.14
N THR A 95 16.44 -26.18 -14.15
CA THR A 95 16.21 -27.34 -15.02
C THR A 95 17.35 -27.54 -16.01
N THR A 96 17.69 -28.80 -16.28
CA THR A 96 18.61 -29.20 -17.34
C THR A 96 17.89 -29.54 -18.66
N ASP A 97 16.56 -29.54 -18.67
CA ASP A 97 15.74 -29.77 -19.86
C ASP A 97 15.56 -28.47 -20.63
N GLU A 98 16.25 -28.33 -21.74
CA GLU A 98 16.20 -27.14 -22.60
C GLU A 98 14.81 -26.90 -23.22
N ASN A 99 14.00 -27.94 -23.45
CA ASN A 99 12.63 -27.75 -23.95
C ASN A 99 11.75 -27.12 -22.87
N LEU A 100 11.81 -27.65 -21.64
CA LEU A 100 11.09 -27.08 -20.50
C LEU A 100 11.51 -25.64 -20.23
N LYS A 101 12.82 -25.36 -20.26
CA LYS A 101 13.39 -24.03 -20.08
C LYS A 101 12.85 -23.03 -21.10
N ASN A 102 12.87 -23.40 -22.38
CA ASN A 102 12.37 -22.60 -23.48
C ASN A 102 10.85 -22.39 -23.38
N ASP A 103 10.10 -23.43 -23.04
CA ASP A 103 8.65 -23.36 -22.86
C ASP A 103 8.27 -22.39 -21.75
N ILE A 104 8.90 -22.48 -20.58
CA ILE A 104 8.66 -21.56 -19.47
C ILE A 104 8.99 -20.12 -19.89
N ASN A 105 10.18 -19.92 -20.46
CA ASN A 105 10.65 -18.59 -20.82
C ASN A 105 9.70 -17.92 -21.84
N ASN A 106 9.37 -18.61 -22.94
CA ASN A 106 8.67 -18.01 -24.07
C ASN A 106 7.14 -17.99 -23.93
N LYS A 107 6.56 -18.93 -23.14
CA LYS A 107 5.09 -19.01 -22.98
C LYS A 107 4.58 -18.36 -21.70
N TYR A 108 5.42 -18.21 -20.66
CA TYR A 108 4.95 -17.74 -19.34
C TYR A 108 5.69 -16.52 -18.80
N LEU A 109 6.97 -16.34 -19.10
CA LEU A 109 7.75 -15.24 -18.55
C LEU A 109 7.92 -14.08 -19.52
N LYS A 110 8.23 -14.38 -20.77
CA LYS A 110 8.52 -13.39 -21.81
C LYS A 110 7.54 -13.46 -22.98
N ASN A 111 7.39 -12.35 -23.68
CA ASN A 111 6.74 -12.26 -24.95
C ASN A 111 7.77 -12.15 -26.05
N ASP A 112 7.55 -12.79 -27.20
CA ASP A 112 8.36 -12.62 -28.40
C ASP A 112 7.95 -11.34 -29.13
N VAL A 113 8.49 -10.19 -28.69
CA VAL A 113 8.12 -8.88 -29.22
C VAL A 113 9.32 -7.96 -29.41
N ARG A 114 9.19 -7.10 -30.42
CA ARG A 114 10.18 -6.05 -30.71
C ARG A 114 10.06 -4.85 -29.74
N ASN A 115 8.95 -4.70 -29.04
CA ASN A 115 8.71 -3.57 -28.14
C ASN A 115 9.08 -3.97 -26.70
N GLU A 116 10.15 -3.40 -26.18
CA GLU A 116 10.63 -3.62 -24.82
C GLU A 116 9.53 -3.42 -23.75
N LYS A 117 8.60 -2.51 -23.97
CA LYS A 117 7.45 -2.30 -23.06
C LYS A 117 6.65 -3.57 -22.79
N TYR A 118 6.62 -4.51 -23.75
CA TYR A 118 5.79 -5.73 -23.68
C TYR A 118 6.61 -7.02 -23.58
N ARG A 119 7.92 -6.90 -23.41
CA ARG A 119 8.85 -8.04 -23.40
C ARG A 119 8.57 -9.02 -22.25
N ILE A 120 8.25 -8.51 -21.07
CA ILE A 120 7.93 -9.33 -19.89
C ILE A 120 6.42 -9.34 -19.68
N ARG A 121 5.87 -10.53 -19.36
CA ARG A 121 4.42 -10.73 -19.27
C ARG A 121 3.78 -10.06 -18.06
N LEU A 122 4.53 -9.85 -16.99
CA LEU A 122 4.05 -9.11 -15.81
C LEU A 122 4.89 -7.85 -15.64
N LYS A 123 4.25 -6.71 -15.63
CA LYS A 123 4.80 -5.46 -15.11
C LYS A 123 4.44 -5.34 -13.65
N ALA A 124 5.43 -5.51 -12.79
CA ALA A 124 5.28 -5.29 -11.36
C ALA A 124 5.01 -3.81 -11.05
N GLY A 125 4.59 -3.50 -9.82
CA GLY A 125 4.48 -2.12 -9.36
C GLY A 125 5.81 -1.37 -9.52
N LEU A 126 5.77 -0.03 -9.55
CA LEU A 126 6.94 0.79 -9.89
C LEU A 126 8.20 0.46 -9.06
N GLU A 127 8.03 0.14 -7.77
CA GLU A 127 9.14 -0.20 -6.86
C GLU A 127 9.70 -1.61 -7.11
N ASP A 128 8.84 -2.52 -7.53
CA ASP A 128 9.18 -3.94 -7.72
C ASP A 128 9.65 -4.25 -9.15
N ASN A 129 9.37 -3.36 -10.11
CA ASN A 129 9.50 -3.68 -11.54
C ASN A 129 10.94 -3.99 -11.93
N GLU A 130 11.90 -3.18 -11.49
CA GLU A 130 13.31 -3.39 -11.79
C GLU A 130 13.83 -4.71 -11.21
N SER A 131 13.50 -5.01 -9.94
CA SER A 131 13.89 -6.28 -9.30
C SER A 131 13.25 -7.47 -10.00
N PHE A 132 11.97 -7.36 -10.37
CA PHE A 132 11.27 -8.45 -11.07
C PHE A 132 11.84 -8.68 -12.48
N GLU A 133 12.07 -7.61 -13.24
CA GLU A 133 12.69 -7.69 -14.59
C GLU A 133 14.09 -8.32 -14.52
N ASN A 134 14.92 -7.92 -13.56
CA ASN A 134 16.25 -8.48 -13.36
C ASN A 134 16.21 -9.98 -13.04
N ILE A 135 15.26 -10.44 -12.21
CA ILE A 135 15.05 -11.88 -11.95
C ILE A 135 14.67 -12.61 -13.24
N ILE A 136 13.74 -12.07 -14.02
CA ILE A 136 13.29 -12.69 -15.27
C ILE A 136 14.41 -12.73 -16.32
N ASP A 137 15.30 -11.75 -16.32
CA ASP A 137 16.44 -11.69 -17.25
C ASP A 137 17.67 -12.47 -16.77
N GLY A 138 17.70 -12.90 -15.51
CA GLY A 138 18.83 -13.58 -14.90
C GLY A 138 19.97 -12.63 -14.47
N ASN A 139 19.70 -11.33 -14.34
CA ASN A 139 20.65 -10.30 -13.93
C ASN A 139 20.67 -10.16 -12.41
N LEU A 140 21.15 -11.17 -11.70
CA LEU A 140 21.02 -11.28 -10.24
C LEU A 140 22.01 -10.42 -9.45
N ASP A 141 23.11 -9.97 -10.05
CA ASP A 141 24.18 -9.23 -9.38
C ASP A 141 23.78 -7.80 -8.95
N SER A 142 22.70 -7.27 -9.50
CA SER A 142 22.21 -5.90 -9.25
C SER A 142 21.04 -5.84 -8.28
N LEU A 143 20.67 -6.95 -7.63
CA LEU A 143 19.46 -7.03 -6.84
C LEU A 143 19.69 -6.60 -5.39
N ASN A 144 18.81 -5.71 -4.92
CA ASN A 144 18.71 -5.28 -3.52
C ASN A 144 17.93 -6.32 -2.69
N ASP A 145 17.97 -6.19 -1.36
CA ASP A 145 17.18 -6.98 -0.40
C ASP A 145 15.67 -6.70 -0.58
N SER A 146 15.08 -7.30 -1.62
CA SER A 146 13.63 -7.25 -1.87
C SER A 146 12.97 -8.59 -1.54
N ASN A 147 11.71 -8.57 -1.13
CA ASN A 147 10.94 -9.80 -0.94
C ASN A 147 10.87 -10.65 -2.21
N LEU A 148 10.90 -10.03 -3.39
CA LEU A 148 10.96 -10.74 -4.67
C LEU A 148 12.22 -11.58 -4.79
N PHE A 149 13.36 -11.00 -4.49
CA PHE A 149 14.66 -11.68 -4.58
C PHE A 149 14.83 -12.74 -3.49
N THR A 150 14.42 -12.42 -2.25
CA THR A 150 14.42 -13.37 -1.15
C THR A 150 13.59 -14.61 -1.46
N ASN A 151 12.37 -14.43 -1.97
CA ASN A 151 11.48 -15.53 -2.31
C ASN A 151 11.91 -16.28 -3.56
N TYR A 152 12.48 -15.61 -4.56
CA TYR A 152 13.09 -16.29 -5.70
C TYR A 152 14.23 -17.21 -5.25
N ASN A 153 15.13 -16.76 -4.38
CA ASN A 153 16.21 -17.55 -3.81
C ASN A 153 15.70 -18.72 -2.95
N LEU A 154 14.60 -18.52 -2.21
CA LEU A 154 13.94 -19.60 -1.48
C LEU A 154 13.54 -20.73 -2.43
N PHE A 155 12.91 -20.41 -3.57
CA PHE A 155 12.49 -21.40 -4.55
C PHE A 155 13.67 -22.06 -5.26
N LEU A 156 14.75 -21.31 -5.58
CA LEU A 156 16.01 -21.89 -6.09
C LEU A 156 16.58 -22.91 -5.12
N ALA A 157 16.66 -22.56 -3.83
CA ALA A 157 17.17 -23.46 -2.80
C ALA A 157 16.31 -24.73 -2.68
N LYS A 158 14.98 -24.60 -2.67
CA LYS A 158 14.03 -25.73 -2.64
C LYS A 158 14.23 -26.67 -3.83
N LEU A 159 14.40 -26.14 -5.04
CA LEU A 159 14.58 -26.95 -6.26
C LEU A 159 15.96 -27.61 -6.33
N THR A 160 17.00 -26.97 -5.82
CA THR A 160 18.36 -27.50 -5.85
C THR A 160 18.65 -28.51 -4.75
N THR A 161 18.03 -28.34 -3.56
CA THR A 161 18.29 -29.24 -2.42
C THR A 161 17.36 -30.46 -2.37
N SER A 162 16.19 -30.40 -3.08
CA SER A 162 15.21 -31.47 -3.09
C SER A 162 15.24 -32.22 -4.42
N ASN A 163 15.01 -33.53 -4.39
CA ASN A 163 14.92 -34.34 -5.63
C ASN A 163 13.55 -34.19 -6.28
N ILE A 164 13.17 -32.97 -6.62
CA ILE A 164 11.87 -32.62 -7.23
C ILE A 164 11.97 -32.75 -8.75
N ASN A 165 11.01 -33.42 -9.35
CA ASN A 165 10.91 -33.49 -10.81
C ASN A 165 10.34 -32.15 -11.34
N HIS A 166 11.18 -31.37 -12.00
CA HIS A 166 10.85 -30.03 -12.51
C HIS A 166 9.67 -30.05 -13.50
N GLN A 167 9.62 -31.07 -14.41
CA GLN A 167 8.51 -31.20 -15.36
C GLN A 167 7.18 -31.47 -14.62
N LYS A 168 7.16 -32.38 -13.65
CA LYS A 168 5.94 -32.65 -12.88
C LYS A 168 5.47 -31.44 -12.06
N LEU A 169 6.39 -30.68 -11.49
CA LEU A 169 6.06 -29.46 -10.77
C LEU A 169 5.49 -28.40 -11.72
N PHE A 170 6.14 -28.22 -12.88
CA PHE A 170 5.61 -27.33 -13.92
C PHE A 170 4.20 -27.74 -14.36
N ASP A 171 3.97 -29.03 -14.60
CA ASP A 171 2.66 -29.55 -14.99
C ASP A 171 1.60 -29.31 -13.90
N ALA A 172 1.96 -29.48 -12.62
CA ALA A 172 1.09 -29.18 -11.49
C ALA A 172 0.71 -27.68 -11.46
N ILE A 173 1.67 -26.78 -11.59
CA ILE A 173 1.45 -25.34 -11.69
C ILE A 173 0.58 -25.01 -12.89
N ALA A 174 0.93 -25.51 -14.07
CA ALA A 174 0.21 -25.25 -15.32
C ALA A 174 -1.28 -25.66 -15.26
N ASN A 175 -1.59 -26.69 -14.47
CA ASN A 175 -2.95 -27.22 -14.29
C ASN A 175 -3.67 -26.69 -13.05
N CYS A 176 -3.09 -25.77 -12.28
CA CYS A 176 -3.82 -25.10 -11.19
C CYS A 176 -5.09 -24.40 -11.72
N ASP A 177 -6.14 -24.47 -10.92
CA ASP A 177 -7.42 -23.82 -11.22
C ASP A 177 -7.45 -22.39 -10.68
N ILE A 178 -8.02 -21.50 -11.47
CA ILE A 178 -8.33 -20.11 -11.10
C ILE A 178 -9.77 -19.77 -11.48
N VAL A 179 -10.34 -18.80 -10.80
CA VAL A 179 -11.51 -18.08 -11.29
C VAL A 179 -11.03 -16.79 -11.95
N ASP A 180 -11.09 -16.79 -13.28
CA ASP A 180 -10.77 -15.64 -14.13
C ASP A 180 -11.96 -14.67 -14.14
N ILE A 181 -11.78 -13.48 -13.53
CA ILE A 181 -12.82 -12.46 -13.44
C ILE A 181 -12.41 -11.23 -14.24
N ASN A 182 -13.01 -11.08 -15.40
CA ASN A 182 -12.84 -9.92 -16.26
C ASN A 182 -13.91 -8.87 -15.92
N LEU A 183 -13.47 -7.75 -15.35
CA LEU A 183 -14.31 -6.59 -15.15
C LEU A 183 -14.34 -5.81 -16.46
N GLN A 184 -15.37 -5.71 -17.17
CA GLN A 184 -15.48 -4.84 -18.34
C GLN A 184 -16.02 -3.48 -17.85
N PRO A 185 -15.18 -2.55 -17.40
CA PRO A 185 -15.66 -1.26 -16.96
C PRO A 185 -16.07 -0.46 -18.20
N ASP A 186 -17.36 -0.33 -18.41
CA ASP A 186 -17.88 0.74 -19.22
C ASP A 186 -17.50 2.03 -18.48
N ASP A 187 -16.70 2.88 -18.98
CA ASP A 187 -16.25 4.21 -18.51
C ASP A 187 -16.27 4.54 -17.00
N ASN A 188 -16.78 3.66 -16.15
CA ASN A 188 -16.98 3.88 -14.74
C ASN A 188 -16.08 2.97 -13.89
N LEU A 189 -14.97 3.52 -13.38
CA LEU A 189 -14.05 2.84 -12.45
C LEU A 189 -14.68 2.56 -11.06
N LEU A 190 -15.89 3.03 -10.79
CA LEU A 190 -16.60 2.76 -9.54
C LEU A 190 -16.80 1.26 -9.32
N LEU A 191 -17.06 0.50 -10.40
CA LEU A 191 -17.16 -0.95 -10.33
C LEU A 191 -15.84 -1.58 -9.90
N VAL A 192 -14.72 -1.16 -10.49
CA VAL A 192 -13.37 -1.65 -10.15
C VAL A 192 -13.08 -1.40 -8.66
N GLN A 193 -13.35 -0.19 -8.18
CA GLN A 193 -13.16 0.18 -6.79
C GLN A 193 -14.08 -0.62 -5.85
N THR A 194 -15.37 -0.77 -6.19
CA THR A 194 -16.33 -1.54 -5.38
C THR A 194 -15.92 -3.02 -5.28
N VAL A 195 -15.42 -3.59 -6.38
CA VAL A 195 -14.93 -4.96 -6.42
C VAL A 195 -13.68 -5.09 -5.58
N PHE A 196 -12.73 -4.16 -5.69
CA PHE A 196 -11.52 -4.11 -4.87
C PHE A 196 -11.84 -4.06 -3.36
N GLU A 197 -12.80 -3.21 -2.96
CA GLU A 197 -13.23 -3.10 -1.56
C GLU A 197 -13.88 -4.39 -1.01
N LYS A 198 -14.59 -5.15 -1.86
CA LYS A 198 -15.39 -6.30 -1.40
C LYS A 198 -14.71 -7.66 -1.51
N ILE A 199 -13.78 -7.85 -2.44
CA ILE A 199 -13.24 -9.19 -2.77
C ILE A 199 -11.96 -9.52 -1.99
N ASN A 200 -11.34 -8.56 -1.31
CA ASN A 200 -10.11 -8.77 -0.53
C ASN A 200 -10.27 -9.67 0.71
N SER A 201 -11.08 -10.73 0.60
CA SER A 201 -11.35 -11.66 1.72
C SER A 201 -10.41 -12.86 1.79
N THR A 202 -9.55 -13.08 0.79
CA THR A 202 -8.61 -14.22 0.75
C THR A 202 -7.18 -13.72 0.59
N GLY A 203 -6.46 -13.56 1.69
CA GLY A 203 -5.07 -13.10 1.72
C GLY A 203 -4.77 -12.16 2.89
N LYS A 204 -3.65 -11.46 2.84
CA LYS A 204 -3.31 -10.43 3.84
C LYS A 204 -4.31 -9.27 3.71
N GLU A 205 -5.07 -9.02 4.78
CA GLU A 205 -6.08 -7.93 4.81
C GLU A 205 -5.48 -6.60 4.38
N LEU A 206 -6.26 -5.82 3.63
CA LEU A 206 -5.90 -4.46 3.26
C LEU A 206 -6.05 -3.53 4.45
N THR A 207 -5.06 -2.69 4.64
CA THR A 207 -5.14 -1.60 5.62
C THR A 207 -6.03 -0.47 5.11
N ALA A 208 -6.49 0.40 6.01
CA ALA A 208 -7.18 1.63 5.59
C ALA A 208 -6.30 2.49 4.64
N GLY A 209 -4.97 2.47 4.85
CA GLY A 209 -4.01 3.12 3.95
C GLY A 209 -4.04 2.57 2.52
N ASP A 210 -4.08 1.24 2.37
CA ASP A 210 -4.17 0.59 1.06
C ASP A 210 -5.47 0.96 0.33
N LEU A 211 -6.59 0.96 1.05
CA LEU A 211 -7.90 1.34 0.51
C LEU A 211 -7.94 2.80 0.06
N ILE A 212 -7.34 3.71 0.85
CA ILE A 212 -7.28 5.14 0.55
C ILE A 212 -6.33 5.39 -0.62
N ARG A 213 -5.18 4.71 -0.67
CA ARG A 213 -4.28 4.75 -1.82
C ARG A 213 -5.02 4.35 -3.10
N ASN A 214 -5.73 3.23 -3.07
CA ASN A 214 -6.53 2.79 -4.21
C ASN A 214 -7.57 3.84 -4.61
N LEU A 215 -8.32 4.38 -3.64
CA LEU A 215 -9.35 5.40 -3.88
C LEU A 215 -8.78 6.65 -4.56
N LEU A 216 -7.65 7.14 -4.09
CA LEU A 216 -7.03 8.37 -4.60
C LEU A 216 -6.32 8.18 -5.94
N LEU A 217 -5.58 7.08 -6.08
CA LEU A 217 -4.75 6.85 -7.27
C LEU A 217 -5.53 6.27 -8.45
N THR A 218 -6.65 5.58 -8.22
CA THR A 218 -7.45 5.01 -9.33
C THR A 218 -7.93 6.12 -10.27
N SER A 219 -7.57 6.03 -11.54
CA SER A 219 -7.91 6.95 -12.63
C SER A 219 -8.15 6.18 -13.92
N ASN A 220 -8.77 6.83 -14.91
CA ASN A 220 -8.99 6.28 -16.25
C ASN A 220 -7.71 6.16 -17.09
N SER A 221 -6.64 6.88 -16.71
CA SER A 221 -5.33 6.84 -17.37
C SER A 221 -4.26 6.30 -16.42
N VAL A 222 -3.49 5.33 -16.90
CA VAL A 222 -2.32 4.78 -16.19
C VAL A 222 -1.26 5.86 -15.99
N GLU A 223 -1.12 6.78 -16.93
CA GLU A 223 -0.20 7.92 -16.81
C GLU A 223 -0.55 8.82 -15.62
N ILE A 224 -1.83 9.17 -15.47
CA ILE A 224 -2.31 9.96 -14.31
C ILE A 224 -2.09 9.20 -13.00
N GLN A 225 -2.32 7.89 -12.98
CA GLN A 225 -2.06 7.04 -11.80
C GLN A 225 -0.58 7.09 -11.42
N ASN A 226 0.32 6.97 -12.39
CA ASN A 226 1.76 7.05 -12.17
C ASN A 226 2.19 8.43 -11.64
N ILE A 227 1.63 9.52 -12.19
CA ILE A 227 1.91 10.89 -11.70
C ILE A 227 1.43 11.04 -10.25
N PHE A 228 0.21 10.60 -9.91
CA PHE A 228 -0.31 10.69 -8.56
C PHE A 228 0.52 9.89 -7.56
N TYR A 229 1.02 8.72 -7.98
CA TYR A 229 1.90 7.91 -7.16
C TYR A 229 3.26 8.59 -6.96
N SER A 230 3.98 8.91 -8.05
CA SER A 230 5.36 9.42 -8.00
C SER A 230 5.47 10.83 -7.43
N GLU A 231 4.49 11.71 -7.73
CA GLU A 231 4.55 13.10 -7.29
C GLU A 231 4.00 13.32 -5.88
N TYR A 232 3.12 12.44 -5.40
CA TYR A 232 2.45 12.63 -4.12
C TYR A 232 2.59 11.43 -3.19
N TRP A 233 2.06 10.26 -3.58
CA TRP A 233 1.86 9.16 -2.64
C TRP A 233 3.15 8.56 -2.11
N VAL A 234 4.12 8.25 -2.98
CA VAL A 234 5.43 7.74 -2.56
C VAL A 234 6.13 8.69 -1.60
N LYS A 235 6.03 10.01 -1.84
CA LYS A 235 6.61 11.02 -0.94
C LYS A 235 5.92 11.07 0.43
N ILE A 236 4.61 10.74 0.48
CA ILE A 236 3.89 10.56 1.75
C ILE A 236 4.40 9.31 2.47
N GLU A 237 4.53 8.20 1.76
CA GLU A 237 5.09 6.95 2.31
C GLU A 237 6.53 7.14 2.81
N ASP A 238 7.37 7.85 2.08
CA ASP A 238 8.73 8.19 2.47
C ASP A 238 8.79 9.03 3.75
N ASN A 239 7.89 10.01 3.87
CA ASN A 239 7.84 10.88 5.06
C ASN A 239 7.39 10.13 6.30
N ILE A 240 6.47 9.18 6.20
CA ILE A 240 5.74 8.62 7.35
C ILE A 240 6.11 7.17 7.62
N GLY A 241 6.33 6.39 6.57
CA GLY A 241 6.37 4.93 6.60
C GLY A 241 5.00 4.32 6.30
N VAL A 242 4.98 3.27 5.49
CA VAL A 242 3.75 2.62 4.98
C VAL A 242 2.84 2.13 6.11
N ASP A 243 3.42 1.59 7.17
CA ASP A 243 2.71 1.07 8.35
C ASP A 243 2.01 2.15 9.19
N LYS A 244 2.43 3.43 9.05
CA LYS A 244 1.87 4.58 9.79
C LYS A 244 0.83 5.39 9.00
N ILE A 245 0.60 5.06 7.74
CA ILE A 245 -0.40 5.75 6.92
C ILE A 245 -1.81 5.73 7.55
N PRO A 246 -2.33 4.61 8.10
CA PRO A 246 -3.65 4.59 8.72
C PRO A 246 -3.78 5.57 9.89
N GLU A 247 -2.76 5.64 10.77
CA GLU A 247 -2.74 6.58 11.89
C GLU A 247 -2.67 8.03 11.41
N PHE A 248 -1.82 8.32 10.42
CA PHE A 248 -1.73 9.64 9.83
C PHE A 248 -3.06 10.12 9.25
N ILE A 249 -3.72 9.28 8.48
CA ILE A 249 -5.04 9.60 7.90
C ILE A 249 -6.08 9.80 9.00
N TYR A 250 -6.03 9.00 10.07
CA TYR A 250 -6.91 9.19 11.22
C TYR A 250 -6.73 10.58 11.85
N ASP A 251 -5.49 10.98 12.13
CA ASP A 251 -5.16 12.29 12.71
C ASP A 251 -5.54 13.44 11.76
N TYR A 252 -5.28 13.29 10.47
CA TYR A 252 -5.72 14.24 9.45
C TYR A 252 -7.26 14.41 9.42
N LEU A 253 -8.01 13.32 9.50
CA LEU A 253 -9.47 13.36 9.52
C LEU A 253 -10.01 13.96 10.81
N LEU A 254 -9.36 13.78 11.95
CA LEU A 254 -9.72 14.48 13.19
C LEU A 254 -9.63 16.00 13.02
N ILE A 255 -8.69 16.51 12.24
CA ILE A 255 -8.62 17.94 11.89
C ILE A 255 -9.79 18.32 10.98
N LYS A 256 -10.05 17.54 9.93
CA LYS A 256 -11.04 17.89 8.89
C LYS A 256 -12.49 17.76 9.34
N LEU A 257 -12.78 16.86 10.26
CA LEU A 257 -14.11 16.54 10.77
C LEU A 257 -14.37 17.05 12.18
N SER A 258 -13.41 17.79 12.76
CA SER A 258 -13.54 18.35 14.11
C SER A 258 -14.87 19.14 14.29
N PRO A 259 -15.54 19.01 15.46
CA PRO A 259 -15.15 18.24 16.65
C PRO A 259 -15.63 16.79 16.67
N HIS A 260 -16.10 16.26 15.54
CA HIS A 260 -16.66 14.93 15.47
C HIS A 260 -15.62 13.85 15.67
N ARG A 261 -15.94 12.87 16.53
CA ARG A 261 -15.12 11.71 16.78
C ARG A 261 -15.61 10.51 16.00
N PHE A 262 -14.69 9.59 15.69
CA PHE A 262 -15.00 8.33 15.05
C PHE A 262 -13.97 7.28 15.47
N LYS A 263 -14.25 6.00 15.24
CA LYS A 263 -13.35 4.92 15.56
C LYS A 263 -12.25 4.79 14.50
N LYS A 264 -11.07 4.32 14.90
CA LYS A 264 -9.98 4.03 13.95
C LYS A 264 -10.39 3.01 12.87
N THR A 265 -11.33 2.12 13.17
CA THR A 265 -11.91 1.17 12.20
C THR A 265 -12.68 1.85 11.08
N ASP A 266 -13.18 3.07 11.30
CA ASP A 266 -14.06 3.77 10.37
C ASP A 266 -13.30 4.78 9.48
N VAL A 267 -11.96 4.82 9.56
CA VAL A 267 -11.08 5.78 8.86
C VAL A 267 -11.40 5.82 7.37
N TYR A 268 -11.51 4.68 6.72
CA TYR A 268 -11.79 4.62 5.28
C TYR A 268 -13.15 5.22 4.92
N ASP A 269 -14.21 4.87 5.64
CA ASP A 269 -15.56 5.38 5.38
C ASP A 269 -15.65 6.89 5.63
N ARG A 270 -15.03 7.37 6.70
CA ARG A 270 -14.94 8.80 7.00
C ARG A 270 -14.14 9.58 5.97
N PHE A 271 -13.08 8.97 5.45
CA PHE A 271 -12.31 9.58 4.37
C PHE A 271 -13.17 9.72 3.09
N LYS A 272 -13.95 8.70 2.73
CA LYS A 272 -14.89 8.76 1.59
C LYS A 272 -15.97 9.85 1.78
N GLU A 273 -16.51 9.99 2.99
CA GLU A 273 -17.45 11.06 3.31
C GLU A 273 -16.80 12.45 3.17
N CYS A 274 -15.60 12.61 3.69
CA CYS A 274 -14.86 13.87 3.61
C CYS A 274 -14.61 14.29 2.16
N LEU A 275 -14.25 13.35 1.27
CA LEU A 275 -14.07 13.61 -0.15
C LEU A 275 -15.37 14.07 -0.83
N LYS A 276 -16.49 13.40 -0.54
CA LYS A 276 -17.79 13.74 -1.15
C LYS A 276 -18.29 15.13 -0.74
N ASN A 277 -18.06 15.50 0.52
CA ASN A 277 -18.62 16.73 1.08
C ASN A 277 -17.84 18.00 0.70
N LYS A 278 -16.61 17.89 0.23
CA LYS A 278 -15.72 19.04 -0.03
C LYS A 278 -15.53 19.39 -1.49
N ASP A 279 -16.09 18.61 -2.41
CA ASP A 279 -15.92 18.79 -3.87
C ASP A 279 -14.45 18.98 -4.32
N LEU A 280 -13.51 18.38 -3.55
CA LEU A 280 -12.09 18.45 -3.83
C LEU A 280 -11.71 17.40 -4.87
N SER A 281 -10.89 17.80 -5.81
CA SER A 281 -10.25 16.83 -6.74
C SER A 281 -9.28 15.93 -5.99
N LYS A 282 -9.08 14.71 -6.49
CA LYS A 282 -8.10 13.77 -5.92
C LYS A 282 -6.69 14.37 -5.84
N LYS A 283 -6.31 15.20 -6.80
CA LYS A 283 -5.03 15.91 -6.84
C LYS A 283 -4.88 16.89 -5.68
N GLU A 284 -5.91 17.66 -5.39
CA GLU A 284 -5.90 18.61 -4.26
C GLU A 284 -5.78 17.89 -2.93
N VAL A 285 -6.51 16.79 -2.75
CA VAL A 285 -6.41 15.96 -1.55
C VAL A 285 -5.02 15.36 -1.39
N LEU A 286 -4.42 14.83 -2.48
CA LEU A 286 -3.07 14.30 -2.47
C LEU A 286 -2.02 15.38 -2.12
N ALA A 287 -2.17 16.57 -2.68
CA ALA A 287 -1.30 17.70 -2.38
C ALA A 287 -1.41 18.13 -0.91
N GLU A 288 -2.63 18.13 -0.37
CA GLU A 288 -2.88 18.46 1.03
C GLU A 288 -2.30 17.38 1.97
N LEU A 289 -2.52 16.10 1.69
CA LEU A 289 -1.92 15.01 2.46
C LEU A 289 -0.38 15.08 2.43
N LEU A 290 0.21 15.35 1.28
CA LEU A 290 1.66 15.54 1.16
C LEU A 290 2.16 16.72 2.02
N MET A 291 1.41 17.81 2.06
CA MET A 291 1.76 18.97 2.90
C MET A 291 1.78 18.59 4.38
N TYR A 292 0.74 17.93 4.87
CA TYR A 292 0.66 17.47 6.25
C TYR A 292 1.74 16.40 6.59
N SER A 293 2.03 15.49 5.67
CA SER A 293 3.02 14.42 5.89
C SER A 293 4.43 14.94 6.17
N LYS A 294 4.78 16.13 5.61
CA LYS A 294 6.09 16.76 5.84
C LYS A 294 6.38 17.09 7.31
N HIS A 295 5.35 17.24 8.12
CA HIS A 295 5.49 17.52 9.54
C HIS A 295 5.20 16.29 10.40
N TYR A 296 4.35 15.37 9.90
CA TYR A 296 4.01 14.15 10.62
C TYR A 296 5.21 13.23 10.88
N LYS A 297 6.23 13.28 10.02
CA LYS A 297 7.50 12.55 10.20
C LYS A 297 8.16 12.81 11.54
N TYR A 298 7.99 14.01 12.12
CA TYR A 298 8.52 14.34 13.45
C TYR A 298 7.71 13.67 14.57
N LEU A 299 6.42 13.45 14.36
CA LEU A 299 5.53 12.83 15.34
C LEU A 299 5.66 11.30 15.39
N VAL A 300 6.16 10.69 14.30
CA VAL A 300 6.41 9.23 14.20
C VAL A 300 7.90 8.88 14.30
N GLU A 301 8.74 9.83 14.71
CA GLU A 301 10.18 9.67 14.86
C GLU A 301 10.94 9.20 13.60
N LYS A 302 10.34 9.34 12.44
CA LYS A 302 11.01 9.05 11.16
C LYS A 302 12.16 10.03 10.90
N GLU A 303 12.02 11.26 11.39
CA GLU A 303 13.00 12.31 11.31
C GLU A 303 12.94 13.19 12.58
N ILE A 304 14.07 13.66 13.05
CA ILE A 304 14.15 14.58 14.21
C ILE A 304 13.83 16.00 13.75
N CYS A 305 12.90 16.66 14.47
CA CYS A 305 12.62 18.07 14.21
C CYS A 305 13.90 18.91 14.35
N PRO A 306 14.22 19.79 13.36
CA PRO A 306 15.43 20.62 13.39
C PRO A 306 15.51 21.58 14.59
N ASN A 307 14.38 22.03 15.12
CA ASN A 307 14.36 22.82 16.36
C ASN A 307 14.51 21.90 17.57
N GLU A 308 15.66 22.01 18.26
CA GLU A 308 16.03 21.13 19.37
C GLU A 308 15.03 21.15 20.53
N LYS A 309 14.44 22.32 20.85
CA LYS A 309 13.48 22.43 21.94
C LYS A 309 12.14 21.77 21.58
N ILE A 310 11.68 21.98 20.38
CA ILE A 310 10.50 21.30 19.86
C ILE A 310 10.75 19.79 19.83
N ALA A 311 11.90 19.35 19.30
CA ALA A 311 12.27 17.94 19.24
C ALA A 311 12.31 17.28 20.62
N LYS A 312 12.82 17.98 21.65
CA LYS A 312 12.81 17.50 23.03
C LYS A 312 11.38 17.27 23.53
N ASN A 313 10.52 18.28 23.41
CA ASN A 313 9.14 18.20 23.88
C ASN A 313 8.31 17.14 23.15
N ILE A 314 8.51 16.98 21.82
CA ILE A 314 7.87 15.91 21.05
C ILE A 314 8.29 14.54 21.58
N ARG A 315 9.59 14.31 21.84
CA ARG A 315 10.05 13.04 22.41
C ARG A 315 9.39 12.75 23.76
N GLU A 316 9.23 13.76 24.62
CA GLU A 316 8.51 13.61 25.88
C GLU A 316 7.06 13.21 25.69
N ILE A 317 6.35 13.84 24.74
CA ILE A 317 4.97 13.50 24.38
C ILE A 317 4.87 12.06 23.84
N ILE A 318 5.80 11.65 22.97
CA ILE A 318 5.87 10.29 22.43
C ILE A 318 6.15 9.26 23.52
N MET A 319 7.11 9.53 24.41
CA MET A 319 7.43 8.65 25.56
C MET A 319 6.23 8.44 26.48
N LEU A 320 5.39 9.46 26.64
CA LEU A 320 4.13 9.38 27.37
C LEU A 320 3.00 8.70 26.59
N LYS A 321 3.26 8.25 25.36
CA LYS A 321 2.27 7.62 24.44
C LYS A 321 1.00 8.47 24.25
N ALA A 322 1.15 9.79 24.19
CA ALA A 322 0.05 10.75 24.11
C ALA A 322 -0.40 10.98 22.67
N THR A 323 -0.74 9.91 21.96
CA THR A 323 -1.19 9.96 20.55
C THR A 323 -2.45 10.80 20.34
N ASP A 324 -3.22 11.06 21.39
CA ASP A 324 -4.39 11.96 21.32
C ASP A 324 -4.04 13.40 20.97
N LEU A 325 -2.78 13.82 21.18
CA LEU A 325 -2.28 15.14 20.81
C LEU A 325 -1.86 15.25 19.34
N ASN A 326 -1.68 14.13 18.63
CA ASN A 326 -1.09 14.12 17.28
C ASN A 326 -1.86 15.01 16.29
N ALA A 327 -3.18 14.96 16.30
CA ALA A 327 -4.00 15.77 15.40
C ALA A 327 -3.81 17.28 15.66
N LEU A 328 -3.76 17.70 16.94
CA LEU A 328 -3.52 19.09 17.31
C LEU A 328 -2.08 19.52 16.95
N LEU A 329 -1.09 18.71 17.29
CA LEU A 329 0.29 18.96 16.91
C LEU A 329 0.45 19.08 15.39
N LEU A 330 -0.16 18.18 14.64
CA LEU A 330 -0.13 18.20 13.18
C LEU A 330 -0.71 19.51 12.61
N LEU A 331 -1.85 19.97 13.14
CA LEU A 331 -2.45 21.26 12.77
C LEU A 331 -1.52 22.42 13.10
N LEU A 332 -0.99 22.46 14.32
CA LEU A 332 -0.08 23.52 14.78
C LEU A 332 1.20 23.59 13.94
N PHE A 333 1.81 22.45 13.64
CA PHE A 333 2.97 22.40 12.77
C PHE A 333 2.66 22.90 11.36
N ASN A 334 1.53 22.50 10.79
CA ASN A 334 1.14 22.93 9.45
C ASN A 334 0.94 24.44 9.36
N GLU A 335 0.36 25.07 10.38
CA GLU A 335 0.03 26.50 10.36
C GLU A 335 1.19 27.39 10.83
N MET A 336 2.04 26.90 11.75
CA MET A 336 2.97 27.76 12.50
C MET A 336 4.45 27.50 12.21
N TYR A 337 4.85 26.28 11.78
CA TYR A 337 6.26 25.84 11.82
C TYR A 337 7.22 26.80 11.09
N GLN A 338 6.83 27.36 9.96
CA GLN A 338 7.67 28.30 9.21
C GLN A 338 7.37 29.79 9.48
N ARG A 339 6.23 30.07 10.10
CA ARG A 339 5.74 31.45 10.27
C ARG A 339 5.91 31.98 11.68
N GLN A 340 5.76 31.12 12.67
CA GLN A 340 5.71 31.47 14.10
C GLN A 340 6.41 30.41 14.96
N GLU A 341 7.62 30.00 14.60
CA GLU A 341 8.34 28.88 15.23
C GLU A 341 8.56 29.09 16.72
N THR A 342 8.87 30.32 17.15
CA THR A 342 9.04 30.63 18.59
C THR A 342 7.76 30.45 19.40
N GLU A 343 6.61 30.76 18.81
CA GLU A 343 5.31 30.57 19.47
C GLU A 343 4.93 29.09 19.47
N LEU A 344 5.18 28.36 18.37
CA LEU A 344 5.02 26.93 18.31
C LEU A 344 5.84 26.22 19.37
N GLU A 345 7.12 26.63 19.61
CA GLU A 345 7.98 26.09 20.65
C GLU A 345 7.31 26.19 22.04
N LYS A 346 6.74 27.37 22.38
CA LYS A 346 6.04 27.57 23.66
C LYS A 346 4.80 26.68 23.78
N ILE A 347 4.03 26.56 22.71
CA ILE A 347 2.80 25.74 22.70
C ILE A 347 3.15 24.26 22.81
N VAL A 348 4.14 23.76 22.10
CA VAL A 348 4.57 22.35 22.19
C VAL A 348 5.11 22.04 23.60
N SER A 349 5.84 22.98 24.23
CA SER A 349 6.26 22.84 25.62
C SER A 349 5.06 22.81 26.59
N LEU A 350 4.06 23.68 26.38
CA LEU A 350 2.83 23.66 27.15
C LEU A 350 2.08 22.34 27.05
N LEU A 351 1.98 21.77 25.84
CA LEU A 351 1.32 20.48 25.62
C LEU A 351 2.09 19.32 26.29
N ALA A 352 3.43 19.35 26.28
CA ALA A 352 4.24 18.35 26.96
C ALA A 352 4.03 18.43 28.49
N ASP A 353 4.06 19.62 29.07
CA ASP A 353 3.78 19.85 30.50
C ASP A 353 2.35 19.46 30.89
N PHE A 354 1.36 19.80 30.03
CA PHE A 354 -0.03 19.46 30.26
C PHE A 354 -0.25 17.95 30.29
N ILE A 355 0.27 17.21 29.28
CA ILE A 355 0.07 15.76 29.23
C ILE A 355 0.79 15.04 30.36
N LEU A 356 1.95 15.53 30.77
CA LEU A 356 2.68 15.01 31.93
C LEU A 356 1.80 15.09 33.18
N ARG A 357 1.27 16.31 33.50
CA ARG A 357 0.40 16.53 34.66
C ARG A 357 -0.92 15.75 34.56
N TYR A 358 -1.53 15.74 33.38
CA TYR A 358 -2.79 15.05 33.13
C TYR A 358 -2.68 13.55 33.46
N ARG A 359 -1.58 12.90 33.07
CA ARG A 359 -1.34 11.49 33.35
C ARG A 359 -0.98 11.17 34.80
N PHE A 360 -0.43 12.13 35.53
CA PHE A 360 -0.18 11.94 36.96
C PHE A 360 -1.41 12.15 37.83
N VAL A 361 -2.38 12.95 37.42
CA VAL A 361 -3.57 13.32 38.22
C VAL A 361 -4.76 12.43 37.94
N LYS A 362 -4.95 12.02 36.72
CA LYS A 362 -6.06 11.12 36.35
C LYS A 362 -5.52 9.71 36.14
N ASP A 363 -5.98 8.78 36.99
CA ASP A 363 -5.81 7.35 36.74
C ASP A 363 -6.21 6.99 35.31
N TYR A 364 -5.48 6.10 34.68
CA TYR A 364 -5.39 5.70 33.26
C TYR A 364 -6.71 5.46 32.47
N SER A 365 -7.87 5.77 33.02
CA SER A 365 -9.21 5.45 32.47
C SER A 365 -9.86 6.53 31.59
N GLY A 366 -9.15 7.60 31.22
CA GLY A 366 -9.77 8.80 30.65
C GLY A 366 -9.34 9.21 29.23
N GLY A 367 -8.95 8.30 28.32
CA GLY A 367 -8.56 8.65 26.94
C GLY A 367 -9.62 9.46 26.17
N ASP A 368 -10.89 9.17 26.39
CA ASP A 368 -12.01 9.86 25.74
C ASP A 368 -12.12 11.34 26.15
N ALA A 369 -11.77 11.70 27.39
CA ALA A 369 -11.83 13.08 27.85
C ALA A 369 -10.76 13.96 27.19
N LEU A 370 -9.51 13.50 27.13
CA LEU A 370 -8.43 14.22 26.48
C LEU A 370 -8.69 14.46 24.99
N GLN A 371 -9.14 13.43 24.30
CA GLN A 371 -9.47 13.53 22.87
C GLN A 371 -10.64 14.53 22.64
N SER A 372 -11.59 14.67 23.62
CA SER A 372 -12.64 15.70 23.55
C SER A 372 -12.09 17.11 23.60
N VAL A 373 -11.20 17.36 24.55
CA VAL A 373 -10.54 18.66 24.73
C VAL A 373 -9.76 19.03 23.48
N VAL A 374 -8.93 18.12 22.99
CA VAL A 374 -8.13 18.30 21.77
C VAL A 374 -9.04 18.61 20.57
N GLY A 375 -10.13 17.84 20.39
CA GLY A 375 -11.09 18.08 19.31
C GLY A 375 -11.78 19.45 19.40
N GLN A 376 -12.10 19.93 20.61
CA GLN A 376 -12.67 21.26 20.81
C GLN A 376 -11.68 22.38 20.48
N ILE A 377 -10.41 22.25 20.89
CA ILE A 377 -9.35 23.21 20.57
C ILE A 377 -9.14 23.27 19.05
N ILE A 378 -9.04 22.13 18.37
CA ILE A 378 -8.93 22.06 16.91
C ILE A 378 -10.10 22.78 16.24
N ASN A 379 -11.33 22.49 16.67
CA ASN A 379 -12.52 23.13 16.10
C ASN A 379 -12.52 24.65 16.27
N LYS A 380 -12.14 25.15 17.45
CA LYS A 380 -12.05 26.59 17.71
C LYS A 380 -10.96 27.27 16.88
N LEU A 381 -9.80 26.62 16.68
CA LEU A 381 -8.73 27.11 15.83
C LEU A 381 -9.18 27.20 14.37
N ILE A 382 -9.86 26.14 13.85
CA ILE A 382 -10.36 26.11 12.48
C ILE A 382 -11.45 27.15 12.22
N LYS A 383 -12.28 27.44 13.23
CA LYS A 383 -13.34 28.46 13.15
C LYS A 383 -12.85 29.88 13.45
N GLU A 384 -11.55 30.05 13.72
CA GLU A 384 -10.96 31.32 14.11
C GLU A 384 -11.60 31.93 15.39
N GLU A 385 -12.19 31.08 16.25
CA GLU A 385 -12.73 31.48 17.56
C GLU A 385 -11.61 31.73 18.58
N ILE A 386 -10.46 31.07 18.38
CA ILE A 386 -9.19 31.30 19.09
C ILE A 386 -8.05 31.40 18.09
N THR A 387 -6.94 31.99 18.49
CA THR A 387 -5.79 32.18 17.61
C THR A 387 -4.67 31.18 17.93
N TYR A 388 -3.75 31.00 16.98
CA TYR A 388 -2.57 30.13 17.13
C TYR A 388 -1.53 30.81 18.03
N ASN A 389 -1.87 31.01 19.34
CA ASN A 389 -0.96 31.56 20.33
C ASN A 389 -1.02 30.80 21.66
N TYR A 390 0.03 31.00 22.47
CA TYR A 390 0.21 30.32 23.76
C TYR A 390 -0.95 30.60 24.74
N ASN A 391 -1.39 31.87 24.86
CA ASN A 391 -2.39 32.25 25.85
C ASN A 391 -3.77 31.66 25.57
N ASP A 392 -4.20 31.64 24.31
CA ASP A 392 -5.49 31.09 23.93
C ASP A 392 -5.51 29.56 24.17
N ILE A 393 -4.43 28.86 23.79
CA ILE A 393 -4.34 27.41 24.00
C ILE A 393 -4.22 27.07 25.49
N LEU A 394 -3.44 27.84 26.26
CA LEU A 394 -3.38 27.70 27.71
C LEU A 394 -4.74 27.86 28.38
N PHE A 395 -5.51 28.87 27.96
CA PHE A 395 -6.86 29.11 28.48
C PHE A 395 -7.78 27.91 28.24
N GLU A 396 -7.78 27.37 27.02
CA GLU A 396 -8.60 26.20 26.68
C GLU A 396 -8.19 24.95 27.49
N LEU A 397 -6.90 24.70 27.64
CA LEU A 397 -6.40 23.57 28.43
C LEU A 397 -6.69 23.73 29.93
N SER A 398 -6.73 24.95 30.43
CA SER A 398 -6.98 25.23 31.87
C SER A 398 -8.47 25.10 32.24
N ASN A 399 -9.37 25.23 31.29
CA ASN A 399 -10.82 25.15 31.49
C ASN A 399 -11.39 23.76 31.15
N SER A 400 -10.56 22.80 30.83
CA SER A 400 -10.89 21.41 30.49
C SER A 400 -10.50 20.45 31.63
#